data_8ac41d9f464caffc557ba7cb111530ab
#
_entry.id   8ac41d9f464caffc557ba7cb111530ab
#
_cell.length_a   1.000
_cell.length_b   1.000
_cell.length_c   1.000
_cell.angle_alpha   90.00
_cell.angle_beta   90.00
_cell.angle_gamma   90.00
#
_symmetry.space_group_name_H-M   'P 1'
#
loop_
_entity.id
_entity.type
_entity.pdbx_description
1 polymer ?
#
loop_
_entity_poly.entity_id
_entity_poly.type
_entity_poly.pdbx_seq_one_letter_code
_entity_poly.pdbx_strand_id
1 'polypeptide(L)'
;MDVLIACEESQRVCAAFREKGHDAFSCDIQECSGGHPEWHIQGDVLPLLDGRCEFKTADGTRHSISDRWDLIIAHPPCTHLSSSGQWAYKKGKDINLKYEAIEFFMKFANADCKYIAIENPIGVMSTEYRKPNQIIQPWQFGHKAQKSTCLWLKGLPLLTPTNIVDKGEFVEWIDKKPAKRKDKQSMILRF
;
A
#
# COMPACT_ATOMS: atom_id res chain seq x y z
N MET A 1 2.07 -10.79 16.98
CA MET A 1 3.09 -10.32 16.03
C MET A 1 3.01 -8.81 15.99
N ASP A 2 4.19 -8.19 15.91
CA ASP A 2 4.31 -6.75 15.69
C ASP A 2 4.29 -6.47 14.19
N VAL A 3 3.27 -5.74 13.73
CA VAL A 3 3.01 -5.52 12.30
C VAL A 3 2.99 -4.03 11.99
N LEU A 4 3.79 -3.60 11.03
CA LEU A 4 3.78 -2.24 10.50
C LEU A 4 3.03 -2.20 9.16
N ILE A 5 2.00 -1.38 9.07
CA ILE A 5 1.30 -1.08 7.83
C ILE A 5 1.71 0.34 7.39
N ALA A 6 2.61 0.40 6.45
CA ALA A 6 3.23 1.63 5.98
C ALA A 6 2.42 2.28 4.85
N CYS A 7 2.28 3.60 4.90
CA CYS A 7 1.51 4.41 3.95
C CYS A 7 0.03 4.01 3.91
N GLU A 8 -0.57 3.82 5.10
CA GLU A 8 -1.98 3.50 5.27
C GLU A 8 -2.67 4.46 6.25
N GLU A 9 -3.41 5.43 5.74
CA GLU A 9 -4.26 6.31 6.56
C GLU A 9 -5.63 5.67 6.89
N SER A 10 -6.10 4.76 6.03
CA SER A 10 -7.44 4.16 6.12
C SER A 10 -7.58 3.10 7.22
N GLN A 11 -6.50 2.59 7.73
CA GLN A 11 -6.41 1.56 8.79
C GLN A 11 -7.14 0.24 8.49
N ARG A 12 -7.47 -0.04 7.22
CA ARG A 12 -8.23 -1.25 6.86
C ARG A 12 -7.42 -2.51 7.04
N VAL A 13 -6.17 -2.49 6.61
CA VAL A 13 -5.27 -3.62 6.79
C VAL A 13 -4.88 -3.70 8.26
N CYS A 14 -4.58 -2.57 8.89
CA CYS A 14 -4.28 -2.50 10.33
C CYS A 14 -5.40 -3.12 11.17
N ALA A 15 -6.65 -2.69 10.97
CA ALA A 15 -7.82 -3.22 11.69
C ALA A 15 -7.99 -4.74 11.48
N ALA A 16 -7.81 -5.23 10.25
CA ALA A 16 -7.92 -6.65 9.95
C ALA A 16 -6.86 -7.50 10.68
N PHE A 17 -5.64 -6.96 10.90
CA PHE A 17 -4.63 -7.61 11.73
C PHE A 17 -4.97 -7.52 13.23
N ARG A 18 -5.50 -6.38 13.69
CA ARG A 18 -5.96 -6.20 15.07
C ARG A 18 -7.09 -7.18 15.43
N GLU A 19 -8.06 -7.36 14.53
CA GLU A 19 -9.16 -8.34 14.70
C GLU A 19 -8.64 -9.79 14.85
N LYS A 20 -7.47 -10.08 14.33
CA LYS A 20 -6.80 -11.38 14.46
C LYS A 20 -5.88 -11.49 15.69
N GLY A 21 -5.85 -10.45 16.54
CA GLY A 21 -5.06 -10.44 17.78
C GLY A 21 -3.58 -10.12 17.57
N HIS A 22 -3.22 -9.40 16.51
CA HIS A 22 -1.86 -8.91 16.29
C HIS A 22 -1.71 -7.47 16.78
N ASP A 23 -0.49 -7.08 17.17
CA ASP A 23 -0.14 -5.71 17.49
C ASP A 23 0.24 -4.99 16.19
N ALA A 24 -0.78 -4.46 15.50
CA ALA A 24 -0.61 -3.80 14.22
C ALA A 24 -0.72 -2.29 14.36
N PHE A 25 0.16 -1.57 13.67
CA PHE A 25 0.17 -0.10 13.64
C PHE A 25 0.21 0.37 12.19
N SER A 26 -0.71 1.28 11.85
CA SER A 26 -0.67 2.00 10.57
C SER A 26 0.22 3.23 10.70
N CYS A 27 0.91 3.61 9.64
CA CYS A 27 1.69 4.84 9.58
C CYS A 27 1.45 5.56 8.26
N ASP A 28 1.11 6.84 8.34
CA ASP A 28 0.98 7.75 7.20
C ASP A 28 1.27 9.17 7.64
N ILE A 29 1.62 10.06 6.70
CA ILE A 29 1.76 11.50 6.95
C ILE A 29 0.39 12.17 7.18
N GLN A 30 -0.68 11.57 6.70
CA GLN A 30 -2.07 12.02 6.88
C GLN A 30 -2.63 11.50 8.21
N GLU A 31 -3.65 12.18 8.69
CA GLU A 31 -4.47 11.70 9.81
C GLU A 31 -5.20 10.41 9.41
N CYS A 32 -5.43 9.53 10.37
CA CYS A 32 -6.16 8.30 10.11
C CYS A 32 -7.65 8.55 9.85
N SER A 33 -8.18 7.91 8.82
CA SER A 33 -9.62 7.91 8.51
C SER A 33 -10.36 6.67 9.03
N GLY A 34 -9.63 5.69 9.57
CA GLY A 34 -10.18 4.43 10.09
C GLY A 34 -10.81 4.54 11.49
N GLY A 35 -10.60 5.66 12.19
CA GLY A 35 -11.22 5.94 13.48
C GLY A 35 -10.49 5.35 14.70
N HIS A 36 -9.27 4.86 14.53
CA HIS A 36 -8.44 4.26 15.58
C HIS A 36 -7.12 5.02 15.78
N PRO A 37 -7.14 6.24 16.36
CA PRO A 37 -5.93 7.03 16.58
C PRO A 37 -4.89 6.30 17.46
N GLU A 38 -5.33 5.38 18.31
CA GLU A 38 -4.49 4.54 19.16
C GLU A 38 -3.65 3.49 18.39
N TRP A 39 -3.94 3.27 17.11
CA TRP A 39 -3.19 2.35 16.23
C TRP A 39 -2.48 3.08 15.10
N HIS A 40 -2.58 4.41 15.04
CA HIS A 40 -2.04 5.21 13.94
C HIS A 40 -0.82 6.03 14.36
N ILE A 41 0.24 5.93 13.56
CA ILE A 41 1.44 6.76 13.70
C ILE A 41 1.37 7.82 12.60
N GLN A 42 1.10 9.06 12.98
CA GLN A 42 1.07 10.16 12.01
C GLN A 42 2.48 10.72 11.84
N GLY A 43 3.11 10.45 10.69
CA GLY A 43 4.45 10.93 10.41
C GLY A 43 5.17 10.16 9.31
N ASP A 44 6.48 10.38 9.23
CA ASP A 44 7.36 9.66 8.31
C ASP A 44 7.57 8.23 8.79
N VAL A 45 7.35 7.27 7.90
CA VAL A 45 7.48 5.85 8.17
C VAL A 45 8.94 5.37 8.14
N LEU A 46 9.84 6.08 7.46
CA LEU A 46 11.20 5.63 7.24
C LEU A 46 11.99 5.33 8.53
N PRO A 47 11.88 6.15 9.59
CA PRO A 47 12.56 5.85 10.86
C PRO A 47 12.07 4.58 11.57
N LEU A 48 10.90 4.03 11.16
CA LEU A 48 10.29 2.86 11.80
C LEU A 48 10.70 1.54 11.13
N LEU A 49 11.22 1.58 9.89
CA LEU A 49 11.36 0.38 9.04
C LEU A 49 12.26 -0.70 9.63
N ASP A 50 13.29 -0.34 10.36
CA ASP A 50 14.25 -1.32 10.90
C ASP A 50 13.86 -1.84 12.30
N GLY A 51 12.69 -1.44 12.80
CA GLY A 51 12.29 -1.72 14.18
C GLY A 51 13.21 -1.00 15.20
N ARG A 52 13.37 -1.55 16.38
CA ARG A 52 14.19 -0.97 17.47
C ARG A 52 13.91 0.52 17.66
N CYS A 53 12.65 0.87 17.61
CA CYS A 53 12.19 2.24 17.61
C CYS A 53 11.16 2.50 18.70
N GLU A 54 11.13 3.73 19.16
CA GLU A 54 10.04 4.27 19.96
C GLU A 54 9.21 5.21 19.09
N PHE A 55 7.91 5.14 19.25
CA PHE A 55 7.00 6.01 18.52
C PHE A 55 5.80 6.39 19.38
N LYS A 56 5.01 7.31 18.87
CA LYS A 56 3.79 7.78 19.49
C LYS A 56 2.64 7.66 18.50
N THR A 57 1.55 7.07 18.94
CA THR A 57 0.32 7.02 18.19
C THR A 57 -0.45 8.35 18.25
N ALA A 58 -1.39 8.57 17.36
CA ALA A 58 -2.11 9.83 17.23
C ALA A 58 -2.95 10.20 18.47
N ASP A 59 -3.33 9.22 19.28
CA ASP A 59 -3.95 9.43 20.60
C ASP A 59 -2.98 9.90 21.69
N GLY A 60 -1.69 9.88 21.40
CA GLY A 60 -0.63 10.29 22.32
C GLY A 60 0.04 9.14 23.09
N THR A 61 -0.38 7.91 22.92
CA THR A 61 0.21 6.74 23.59
C THR A 61 1.61 6.46 23.04
N ARG A 62 2.53 6.09 23.92
CA ARG A 62 3.91 5.70 23.55
C ARG A 62 4.01 4.20 23.42
N HIS A 63 4.71 3.77 22.38
CA HIS A 63 5.00 2.37 22.07
C HIS A 63 6.47 2.19 21.77
N SER A 64 6.95 0.96 21.85
CA SER A 64 8.31 0.60 21.46
C SER A 64 8.33 -0.76 20.79
N ILE A 65 9.15 -0.90 19.78
CA ILE A 65 9.53 -2.16 19.15
C ILE A 65 10.97 -2.44 19.55
N SER A 66 11.18 -3.46 20.36
CA SER A 66 12.49 -3.78 20.95
C SER A 66 13.45 -4.45 19.98
N ASP A 67 12.92 -5.15 18.98
CA ASP A 67 13.68 -5.80 17.90
C ASP A 67 13.13 -5.35 16.54
N ARG A 68 12.90 -6.24 15.64
CA ARG A 68 12.36 -5.98 14.29
C ARG A 68 10.85 -6.13 14.29
N TRP A 69 10.22 -5.53 13.29
CA TRP A 69 8.86 -5.89 12.95
C TRP A 69 8.80 -7.36 12.49
N ASP A 70 7.77 -8.08 12.88
CA ASP A 70 7.52 -9.42 12.37
C ASP A 70 7.07 -9.38 10.91
N LEU A 71 6.29 -8.35 10.55
CA LEU A 71 5.75 -8.14 9.21
C LEU A 71 5.66 -6.66 8.88
N ILE A 72 6.07 -6.30 7.68
CA ILE A 72 5.81 -4.97 7.08
C ILE A 72 4.92 -5.14 5.87
N ILE A 73 3.80 -4.42 5.84
CA ILE A 73 2.96 -4.25 4.65
C ILE A 73 3.05 -2.79 4.23
N ALA A 74 3.39 -2.52 2.98
CA ALA A 74 3.62 -1.17 2.51
C ALA A 74 2.79 -0.84 1.26
N HIS A 75 2.20 0.36 1.25
CA HIS A 75 1.42 0.93 0.16
C HIS A 75 2.07 2.24 -0.34
N PRO A 76 3.33 2.20 -0.84
CA PRO A 76 4.01 3.43 -1.22
C PRO A 76 3.25 4.17 -2.33
N PRO A 77 3.24 5.52 -2.32
CA PRO A 77 2.51 6.34 -3.27
C PRO A 77 2.83 5.97 -4.72
N CYS A 78 1.80 5.66 -5.50
CA CYS A 78 1.95 5.18 -6.88
C CYS A 78 1.97 6.29 -7.94
N THR A 79 1.79 7.56 -7.57
CA THR A 79 1.65 8.71 -8.48
C THR A 79 2.78 8.80 -9.50
N HIS A 80 4.00 8.49 -9.09
CA HIS A 80 5.20 8.55 -9.92
C HIS A 80 5.67 7.18 -10.42
N LEU A 81 5.07 6.10 -9.93
CA LEU A 81 5.47 4.72 -10.24
C LEU A 81 4.53 4.02 -11.24
N SER A 82 3.24 4.39 -11.28
CA SER A 82 2.25 3.74 -12.14
C SER A 82 2.51 4.00 -13.63
N SER A 83 2.23 3.02 -14.48
CA SER A 83 2.39 3.14 -15.94
C SER A 83 1.52 4.25 -16.54
N SER A 84 0.33 4.49 -15.99
CA SER A 84 -0.57 5.56 -16.44
C SER A 84 0.00 6.97 -16.28
N GLY A 85 0.91 7.18 -15.34
CA GLY A 85 1.57 8.48 -15.09
C GLY A 85 2.83 8.73 -15.93
N GLN A 86 3.39 7.71 -16.60
CA GLN A 86 4.71 7.82 -17.24
C GLN A 86 4.74 8.76 -18.46
N TRP A 87 3.60 8.94 -19.15
CA TRP A 87 3.52 9.88 -20.26
C TRP A 87 3.79 11.34 -19.85
N ALA A 88 3.52 11.71 -18.59
CA ALA A 88 3.74 13.08 -18.10
C ALA A 88 5.23 13.46 -18.12
N TYR A 89 6.13 12.50 -17.89
CA TYR A 89 7.58 12.73 -17.96
C TYR A 89 8.05 13.01 -19.37
N LYS A 90 7.44 12.39 -20.37
CA LYS A 90 7.69 12.70 -21.78
C LYS A 90 7.23 14.12 -22.17
N LYS A 91 6.38 14.75 -21.36
CA LYS A 91 5.86 16.12 -21.53
C LYS A 91 6.53 17.15 -20.63
N GLY A 92 7.66 16.81 -19.99
CA GLY A 92 8.46 17.76 -19.22
C GLY A 92 8.19 17.77 -17.72
N LYS A 93 7.46 16.76 -17.17
CA LYS A 93 7.39 16.57 -15.71
C LYS A 93 8.78 16.27 -15.17
N ASP A 94 9.10 16.79 -14.00
CA ASP A 94 10.40 16.58 -13.36
C ASP A 94 10.66 15.08 -13.11
N ILE A 95 11.68 14.57 -13.75
CA ILE A 95 12.07 13.16 -13.68
C ILE A 95 12.62 12.77 -12.30
N ASN A 96 13.12 13.71 -11.51
CA ASN A 96 13.61 13.46 -10.16
C ASN A 96 12.52 12.90 -9.26
N LEU A 97 11.29 13.39 -9.40
CA LEU A 97 10.12 12.87 -8.66
C LEU A 97 9.89 11.37 -8.88
N LYS A 98 10.24 10.85 -10.07
CA LYS A 98 10.19 9.41 -10.34
C LYS A 98 11.29 8.67 -9.59
N TYR A 99 12.52 9.21 -9.61
CA TYR A 99 13.64 8.58 -8.92
C TYR A 99 13.44 8.60 -7.41
N GLU A 100 12.97 9.69 -6.84
CA GLU A 100 12.62 9.78 -5.41
C GLU A 100 11.56 8.74 -5.02
N ALA A 101 10.53 8.55 -5.86
CA ALA A 101 9.51 7.54 -5.61
C ALA A 101 10.05 6.10 -5.70
N ILE A 102 10.97 5.83 -6.63
CA ILE A 102 11.69 4.55 -6.73
C ILE A 102 12.53 4.32 -5.48
N GLU A 103 13.32 5.31 -5.05
CA GLU A 103 14.11 5.21 -3.83
C GLU A 103 13.24 4.94 -2.60
N PHE A 104 12.12 5.64 -2.47
CA PHE A 104 11.18 5.44 -1.38
C PHE A 104 10.62 4.00 -1.38
N PHE A 105 10.20 3.48 -2.53
CA PHE A 105 9.79 2.08 -2.66
C PHE A 105 10.89 1.11 -2.23
N MET A 106 12.15 1.39 -2.63
CA MET A 106 13.29 0.52 -2.32
C MET A 106 13.64 0.51 -0.82
N LYS A 107 13.28 1.54 -0.04
CA LYS A 107 13.43 1.52 1.42
C LYS A 107 12.63 0.36 2.04
N PHE A 108 11.39 0.15 1.60
CA PHE A 108 10.57 -0.99 2.06
C PHE A 108 11.15 -2.33 1.59
N ALA A 109 11.57 -2.42 0.32
CA ALA A 109 12.13 -3.66 -0.23
C ALA A 109 13.39 -4.13 0.49
N ASN A 110 14.18 -3.18 1.01
CA ASN A 110 15.46 -3.41 1.70
C ASN A 110 15.34 -3.39 3.23
N ALA A 111 14.14 -3.17 3.79
CA ALA A 111 13.94 -3.12 5.23
C ALA A 111 14.40 -4.42 5.92
N ASP A 112 14.95 -4.26 7.14
CA ASP A 112 15.40 -5.39 7.96
C ASP A 112 14.22 -6.08 8.65
N CYS A 113 13.35 -6.70 7.83
CA CYS A 113 12.21 -7.47 8.27
C CYS A 113 12.16 -8.81 7.54
N LYS A 114 11.73 -9.86 8.25
CA LYS A 114 11.65 -11.22 7.70
C LYS A 114 10.54 -11.35 6.67
N TYR A 115 9.39 -10.72 6.93
CA TYR A 115 8.20 -10.81 6.09
C TYR A 115 7.81 -9.43 5.59
N ILE A 116 7.80 -9.24 4.28
CA ILE A 116 7.44 -7.96 3.66
C ILE A 116 6.47 -8.20 2.52
N ALA A 117 5.42 -7.39 2.45
CA ALA A 117 4.53 -7.27 1.31
C ALA A 117 4.48 -5.82 0.84
N ILE A 118 4.84 -5.54 -0.39
CA ILE A 118 4.71 -4.20 -0.99
C ILE A 118 3.66 -4.25 -2.07
N GLU A 119 2.66 -3.38 -1.97
CA GLU A 119 1.59 -3.22 -2.96
C GLU A 119 1.86 -1.99 -3.82
N ASN A 120 1.71 -2.14 -5.13
CA ASN A 120 1.66 -1.01 -6.06
C ASN A 120 0.95 -1.43 -7.36
N PRO A 121 0.37 -0.51 -8.14
CA PRO A 121 -0.19 -0.86 -9.45
C PRO A 121 0.91 -1.26 -10.44
N ILE A 122 0.49 -1.78 -11.60
CA ILE A 122 1.40 -2.04 -12.72
C ILE A 122 2.13 -0.74 -13.08
N GLY A 123 3.46 -0.80 -13.09
CA GLY A 123 4.29 0.37 -13.30
C GLY A 123 5.78 0.06 -13.40
N VAL A 124 6.58 1.08 -13.16
CA VAL A 124 8.03 1.06 -13.39
C VAL A 124 8.77 0.08 -12.47
N MET A 125 8.25 -0.22 -11.28
CA MET A 125 8.91 -1.11 -10.33
C MET A 125 9.10 -2.54 -10.83
N SER A 126 8.30 -2.96 -11.82
CA SER A 126 8.49 -4.25 -12.49
C SER A 126 9.78 -4.32 -13.32
N THR A 127 10.38 -3.17 -13.65
CA THR A 127 11.62 -3.03 -14.42
C THR A 127 12.77 -2.50 -13.55
N GLU A 128 12.49 -1.49 -12.74
CA GLU A 128 13.51 -0.80 -11.93
C GLU A 128 13.97 -1.67 -10.73
N TYR A 129 13.10 -2.55 -10.24
CA TYR A 129 13.44 -3.47 -9.15
C TYR A 129 13.43 -4.91 -9.64
N ARG A 130 12.24 -5.52 -9.73
CA ARG A 130 12.00 -6.87 -10.25
C ARG A 130 10.54 -7.08 -10.59
N LYS A 131 10.23 -8.15 -11.33
CA LYS A 131 8.83 -8.52 -11.54
C LYS A 131 8.16 -8.81 -10.19
N PRO A 132 6.87 -8.43 -10.01
CA PRO A 132 6.12 -8.78 -8.81
C PRO A 132 6.02 -10.30 -8.65
N ASN A 133 5.92 -10.78 -7.43
CA ASN A 133 5.67 -12.20 -7.16
C ASN A 133 4.28 -12.61 -7.63
N GLN A 134 3.31 -11.68 -7.55
CA GLN A 134 1.93 -11.95 -7.93
C GLN A 134 1.26 -10.65 -8.40
N ILE A 135 0.30 -10.80 -9.32
CA ILE A 135 -0.64 -9.74 -9.66
C ILE A 135 -2.03 -10.23 -9.28
N ILE A 136 -2.71 -9.49 -8.43
CA ILE A 136 -4.06 -9.79 -7.95
C ILE A 136 -5.09 -8.81 -8.51
N GLN A 137 -6.35 -9.18 -8.37
CA GLN A 137 -7.49 -8.36 -8.76
C GLN A 137 -8.52 -8.29 -7.62
N PRO A 138 -9.19 -7.16 -7.39
CA PRO A 138 -10.21 -7.03 -6.34
C PRO A 138 -11.35 -8.05 -6.44
N TRP A 139 -11.76 -8.43 -7.66
CA TRP A 139 -12.82 -9.42 -7.86
C TRP A 139 -12.45 -10.84 -7.38
N GLN A 140 -11.18 -11.12 -7.16
CA GLN A 140 -10.73 -12.38 -6.56
C GLN A 140 -10.99 -12.43 -5.04
N PHE A 141 -11.29 -11.27 -4.44
CA PHE A 141 -11.41 -11.07 -2.99
C PHE A 141 -12.75 -10.39 -2.60
N GLY A 142 -13.80 -10.58 -3.40
CA GLY A 142 -15.15 -10.13 -3.05
C GLY A 142 -15.53 -8.73 -3.52
N HIS A 143 -14.67 -8.02 -4.25
CA HIS A 143 -14.96 -6.67 -4.74
C HIS A 143 -15.20 -6.67 -6.24
N LYS A 144 -16.39 -6.27 -6.70
CA LYS A 144 -16.76 -6.16 -8.12
C LYS A 144 -16.01 -5.02 -8.80
N ALA A 145 -14.69 -5.16 -8.95
CA ALA A 145 -13.84 -4.17 -9.56
C ALA A 145 -12.64 -4.81 -10.24
N GLN A 146 -12.08 -4.13 -11.23
CA GLN A 146 -10.85 -4.51 -11.92
C GLN A 146 -9.77 -3.45 -11.64
N LYS A 147 -8.73 -3.85 -10.95
CA LYS A 147 -7.53 -3.05 -10.70
C LYS A 147 -6.37 -4.01 -10.50
N SER A 148 -5.53 -4.16 -11.54
CA SER A 148 -4.33 -4.99 -11.40
C SER A 148 -3.41 -4.43 -10.33
N THR A 149 -3.21 -5.20 -9.29
CA THR A 149 -2.41 -4.84 -8.12
C THR A 149 -1.23 -5.78 -8.03
N CYS A 150 -0.04 -5.24 -8.11
CA CYS A 150 1.22 -5.99 -8.01
C CYS A 150 1.62 -6.16 -6.55
N LEU A 151 2.07 -7.34 -6.21
CA LEU A 151 2.62 -7.67 -4.89
C LEU A 151 4.08 -8.12 -5.02
N TRP A 152 4.97 -7.42 -4.32
CA TRP A 152 6.36 -7.84 -4.10
C TRP A 152 6.47 -8.40 -2.70
N LEU A 153 6.75 -9.68 -2.61
CA LEU A 153 6.74 -10.45 -1.36
C LEU A 153 8.15 -10.88 -0.98
N LYS A 154 8.46 -10.81 0.33
CA LYS A 154 9.66 -11.38 0.97
C LYS A 154 9.20 -12.31 2.09
N GLY A 155 9.55 -13.58 2.02
CA GLY A 155 9.24 -14.58 3.05
C GLY A 155 7.75 -14.99 3.15
N LEU A 156 6.87 -14.41 2.35
CA LEU A 156 5.42 -14.65 2.38
C LEU A 156 4.96 -15.57 1.24
N PRO A 157 3.91 -16.38 1.47
CA PRO A 157 3.27 -17.16 0.43
C PRO A 157 2.49 -16.26 -0.55
N LEU A 158 2.14 -16.80 -1.72
CA LEU A 158 1.21 -16.14 -2.63
C LEU A 158 -0.20 -16.14 -2.04
N LEU A 159 -0.97 -15.10 -2.35
CA LEU A 159 -2.37 -15.03 -1.95
C LEU A 159 -3.23 -15.97 -2.81
N THR A 160 -4.14 -16.68 -2.16
CA THR A 160 -5.16 -17.47 -2.84
C THR A 160 -6.48 -16.69 -2.87
N PRO A 161 -7.19 -16.64 -4.01
CA PRO A 161 -8.50 -16.02 -4.07
C PRO A 161 -9.46 -16.59 -3.01
N THR A 162 -10.08 -15.72 -2.23
CA THR A 162 -10.97 -16.13 -1.12
C THR A 162 -12.44 -15.99 -1.44
N ASN A 163 -12.80 -15.09 -2.37
CA ASN A 163 -14.20 -14.85 -2.76
C ASN A 163 -14.25 -14.31 -4.19
N ILE A 164 -14.36 -15.20 -5.16
CA ILE A 164 -14.42 -14.84 -6.58
C ILE A 164 -15.81 -14.34 -6.92
N VAL A 165 -15.91 -13.06 -7.28
CA VAL A 165 -17.14 -12.41 -7.71
C VAL A 165 -17.04 -11.94 -9.16
N ASP A 166 -18.14 -11.41 -9.71
CA ASP A 166 -18.13 -10.76 -11.02
C ASP A 166 -17.08 -9.64 -11.08
N LYS A 167 -16.37 -9.57 -12.21
CA LYS A 167 -15.31 -8.59 -12.44
C LYS A 167 -15.80 -7.13 -12.46
N GLY A 168 -17.12 -6.91 -12.47
CA GLY A 168 -17.73 -5.60 -12.65
C GLY A 168 -17.65 -5.11 -14.10
N GLU A 169 -18.42 -4.09 -14.40
CA GLU A 169 -18.41 -3.45 -15.71
C GLU A 169 -17.20 -2.55 -15.89
N PHE A 170 -16.62 -2.56 -17.08
CA PHE A 170 -15.66 -1.55 -17.47
C PHE A 170 -16.37 -0.21 -17.61
N VAL A 171 -15.76 0.87 -17.12
CA VAL A 171 -16.18 2.21 -17.49
C VAL A 171 -15.76 2.44 -18.95
N GLU A 172 -16.71 2.39 -19.87
CA GLU A 172 -16.44 2.74 -21.26
C GLU A 172 -16.03 4.21 -21.37
N TRP A 173 -14.98 4.47 -22.11
CA TRP A 173 -14.56 5.82 -22.48
C TRP A 173 -15.38 6.25 -23.70
N ILE A 174 -16.37 7.09 -23.50
CA ILE A 174 -17.11 7.72 -24.60
C ILE A 174 -16.37 9.03 -24.95
N ASP A 175 -15.98 9.15 -26.21
CA ASP A 175 -15.32 10.37 -26.77
C ASP A 175 -14.05 10.83 -26.04
N LYS A 176 -13.19 9.91 -25.59
CA LYS A 176 -11.94 10.21 -24.86
C LYS A 176 -12.13 11.02 -23.57
N LYS A 177 -13.35 11.18 -23.10
CA LYS A 177 -13.65 11.76 -21.77
C LYS A 177 -14.16 10.66 -20.85
N PRO A 178 -13.76 10.68 -19.56
CA PRO A 178 -14.31 9.72 -18.61
C PRO A 178 -15.82 9.95 -18.53
N ALA A 179 -16.60 8.89 -18.70
CA ALA A 179 -18.03 8.94 -18.41
C ALA A 179 -18.18 9.44 -16.97
N LYS A 180 -19.11 10.38 -16.72
CA LYS A 180 -19.34 10.90 -15.37
C LYS A 180 -19.63 9.73 -14.44
N ARG A 181 -18.72 9.47 -13.52
CA ARG A 181 -18.91 8.48 -12.44
C ARG A 181 -20.17 8.84 -11.67
N LYS A 182 -21.15 7.94 -11.66
CA LYS A 182 -22.33 8.09 -10.82
C LYS A 182 -22.03 7.90 -9.33
N ASP A 183 -20.90 7.28 -8.97
CA ASP A 183 -20.50 7.09 -7.58
C ASP A 183 -19.02 7.40 -7.39
N LYS A 184 -18.76 8.49 -6.65
CA LYS A 184 -17.45 8.82 -6.08
C LYS A 184 -17.18 7.94 -4.85
N GLN A 185 -17.19 6.65 -4.97
CA GLN A 185 -16.49 5.83 -3.99
C GLN A 185 -15.04 5.69 -4.46
N SER A 186 -14.14 6.25 -3.69
CA SER A 186 -12.71 6.08 -3.85
C SER A 186 -12.42 4.59 -4.04
N MET A 187 -11.82 4.23 -5.19
CA MET A 187 -11.27 2.89 -5.40
C MET A 187 -9.97 2.73 -4.60
N ILE A 188 -10.07 2.85 -3.30
CA ILE A 188 -9.08 2.33 -2.39
C ILE A 188 -9.40 0.84 -2.29
N LEU A 189 -8.42 -0.01 -2.58
CA LEU A 189 -8.55 -1.43 -2.33
C LEU A 189 -8.91 -1.61 -0.86
N ARG A 190 -10.14 -2.08 -0.63
CA ARG A 190 -10.59 -2.48 0.69
C ARG A 190 -10.29 -3.97 0.76
N PHE A 191 -9.17 -4.31 1.36
CA PHE A 191 -8.89 -5.69 1.75
C PHE A 191 -9.72 -6.07 2.94
#